data_2ee1417886d1d62bbc0c705a49a05886
#
_entry.id   2ee1417886d1d62bbc0c705a49a05886
#
_cell.length_a   1.000
_cell.length_b   1.000
_cell.length_c   1.000
_cell.angle_alpha   90.00
_cell.angle_beta   90.00
_cell.angle_gamma   90.00
#
_symmetry.space_group_name_H-M   'P 1'
#
loop_
_entity.id
_entity.type
_entity.pdbx_description
1 polymer ?
#
loop_
_entity_poly.entity_id
_entity_poly.type
_entity_poly.pdbx_seq_one_letter_code
_entity_poly.pdbx_strand_id
1 'polypeptide(L)'
;KKIICPKQIRKEKMYSVIDIESNGAGFRKESIIEIAIYKYDGHEIVDQFISLVNPESDITPFVQKLTKISPKMVKTAPKFHEIAKRVVEITENTTLVGHNIDFDYRMLRQEFKRLGYIFKINTLDTIPLAKKLIPEAQSYSLGKLVKSLGIPLVDQHRASGDAKATLDLFKLLMIKDKDSEIIQQHHEELNAKTYLNKVRNLTQDLPSERGIIYFQNAEGKIIFFDFTDDLSKFAKILFHSKSKKWAKIQEEVEQIHYDLTGNDILAKLM
;
A
#
# COMPACT_ATOMS: atom_id res chain seq x y z
N LYS A 1 -11.51 45.99 5.80
CA LYS A 1 -12.15 44.80 5.20
C LYS A 1 -11.49 43.57 5.82
N LYS A 2 -12.21 42.86 6.72
CA LYS A 2 -11.75 41.59 7.28
C LYS A 2 -11.85 40.54 6.20
N ILE A 3 -10.70 39.96 5.82
CA ILE A 3 -10.64 38.79 4.96
C ILE A 3 -10.96 37.59 5.86
N ILE A 4 -12.13 37.02 5.70
CA ILE A 4 -12.49 35.74 6.33
C ILE A 4 -11.88 34.65 5.43
N CYS A 5 -10.76 34.07 5.84
CA CYS A 5 -10.26 32.84 5.26
C CYS A 5 -11.25 31.73 5.59
N PRO A 6 -11.85 31.03 4.60
CA PRO A 6 -12.62 29.84 4.91
C PRO A 6 -11.69 28.84 5.58
N LYS A 7 -12.13 28.28 6.73
CA LYS A 7 -11.46 27.14 7.36
C LYS A 7 -11.26 26.10 6.27
N GLN A 8 -10.01 25.70 6.00
CA GLN A 8 -9.74 24.52 5.19
C GLN A 8 -10.50 23.38 5.84
N ILE A 9 -11.54 22.90 5.16
CA ILE A 9 -12.22 21.66 5.52
C ILE A 9 -11.13 20.60 5.43
N ARG A 10 -10.62 20.11 6.56
CA ARG A 10 -9.76 18.92 6.59
C ARG A 10 -10.59 17.82 5.94
N LYS A 11 -10.16 17.37 4.76
CA LYS A 11 -10.76 16.20 4.13
C LYS A 11 -10.61 15.07 5.14
N GLU A 12 -11.73 14.58 5.68
CA GLU A 12 -11.73 13.50 6.67
C GLU A 12 -10.92 12.34 6.12
N LYS A 13 -9.94 11.88 6.90
CA LYS A 13 -9.08 10.79 6.48
C LYS A 13 -9.88 9.49 6.61
N MET A 14 -10.13 8.83 5.48
CA MET A 14 -10.78 7.54 5.43
C MET A 14 -9.75 6.41 5.54
N TYR A 15 -10.10 5.36 6.23
CA TYR A 15 -9.26 4.18 6.41
C TYR A 15 -10.01 2.91 6.02
N SER A 16 -9.31 1.93 5.46
CA SER A 16 -9.83 0.58 5.25
C SER A 16 -8.97 -0.39 6.06
N VAL A 17 -9.50 -0.89 7.17
CA VAL A 17 -8.79 -1.83 8.03
C VAL A 17 -9.02 -3.23 7.51
N ILE A 18 -7.94 -3.94 7.19
CA ILE A 18 -7.97 -5.24 6.51
C ILE A 18 -7.28 -6.32 7.31
N ASP A 19 -7.74 -7.54 7.13
CA ASP A 19 -7.04 -8.77 7.45
C ASP A 19 -7.37 -9.84 6.41
N ILE A 20 -6.40 -10.71 6.09
CA ILE A 20 -6.50 -11.74 5.06
C ILE A 20 -5.97 -13.06 5.59
N GLU A 21 -6.75 -14.12 5.36
CA GLU A 21 -6.27 -15.51 5.51
C GLU A 21 -5.88 -16.08 4.15
N SER A 22 -4.75 -16.80 4.10
CA SER A 22 -4.26 -17.44 2.88
C SER A 22 -4.30 -18.96 2.98
N ASN A 23 -4.24 -19.64 1.84
CA ASN A 23 -4.24 -21.11 1.77
C ASN A 23 -2.94 -21.77 2.29
N GLY A 24 -1.91 -20.98 2.62
CA GLY A 24 -0.64 -21.47 3.15
C GLY A 24 0.27 -22.14 2.11
N ALA A 25 0.05 -21.92 0.82
CA ALA A 25 0.97 -22.36 -0.22
C ALA A 25 2.31 -21.58 -0.12
N GLY A 26 3.33 -22.05 -0.84
CA GLY A 26 4.65 -21.42 -0.83
C GLY A 26 4.62 -19.98 -1.37
N PHE A 27 5.61 -19.18 -0.98
CA PHE A 27 5.73 -17.76 -1.36
C PHE A 27 5.44 -17.50 -2.84
N ARG A 28 4.58 -16.53 -3.14
CA ARG A 28 4.03 -16.18 -4.46
C ARG A 28 3.08 -17.21 -5.09
N LYS A 29 2.81 -18.34 -4.43
CA LYS A 29 1.81 -19.31 -4.86
C LYS A 29 0.56 -19.26 -3.97
N GLU A 30 0.60 -18.46 -2.91
CA GLU A 30 -0.53 -18.31 -2.00
C GLU A 30 -1.73 -17.69 -2.73
N SER A 31 -2.92 -18.05 -2.25
CA SER A 31 -4.21 -17.47 -2.66
C SER A 31 -5.02 -17.13 -1.42
N ILE A 32 -5.88 -16.12 -1.53
CA ILE A 32 -6.76 -15.68 -0.45
C ILE A 32 -7.84 -16.72 -0.24
N ILE A 33 -8.12 -17.07 1.02
CA ILE A 33 -9.24 -17.95 1.42
C ILE A 33 -10.29 -17.23 2.26
N GLU A 34 -9.93 -16.14 2.93
CA GLU A 34 -10.86 -15.23 3.60
C GLU A 34 -10.30 -13.81 3.55
N ILE A 35 -11.18 -12.83 3.42
CA ILE A 35 -10.86 -11.42 3.45
C ILE A 35 -11.89 -10.67 4.30
N ALA A 36 -11.44 -9.76 5.14
CA ALA A 36 -12.28 -8.83 5.87
C ALA A 36 -11.75 -7.41 5.75
N ILE A 37 -12.62 -6.47 5.42
CA ILE A 37 -12.30 -5.05 5.31
C ILE A 37 -13.40 -4.26 6.03
N TYR A 38 -12.98 -3.37 6.93
CA TYR A 38 -13.85 -2.38 7.58
C TYR A 38 -13.44 -0.99 7.13
N LYS A 39 -14.36 -0.25 6.49
CA LYS A 39 -14.14 1.15 6.12
C LYS A 39 -14.51 2.05 7.29
N TYR A 40 -13.56 2.88 7.73
CA TYR A 40 -13.64 3.70 8.92
C TYR A 40 -13.35 5.17 8.58
N ASP A 41 -14.23 6.09 9.00
CA ASP A 41 -14.12 7.53 8.70
C ASP A 41 -13.38 8.34 9.78
N GLY A 42 -12.86 7.67 10.81
CA GLY A 42 -12.27 8.30 11.99
C GLY A 42 -13.21 8.34 13.19
N HIS A 43 -14.51 8.05 12.99
CA HIS A 43 -15.55 8.05 14.03
C HIS A 43 -16.29 6.71 14.08
N GLU A 44 -16.80 6.24 12.94
CA GLU A 44 -17.57 5.00 12.86
C GLU A 44 -17.23 4.14 11.64
N ILE A 45 -17.68 2.89 11.64
CA ILE A 45 -17.60 2.00 10.49
C ILE A 45 -18.69 2.39 9.52
N VAL A 46 -18.32 2.93 8.37
CA VAL A 46 -19.26 3.40 7.33
C VAL A 46 -19.55 2.33 6.28
N ASP A 47 -18.72 1.29 6.20
CA ASP A 47 -18.88 0.18 5.27
C ASP A 47 -18.08 -1.04 5.74
N GLN A 48 -18.50 -2.24 5.33
CA GLN A 48 -17.75 -3.48 5.61
C GLN A 48 -17.89 -4.48 4.48
N PHE A 49 -16.84 -5.27 4.29
CA PHE A 49 -16.85 -6.40 3.38
C PHE A 49 -16.12 -7.59 4.01
N ILE A 50 -16.82 -8.71 4.16
CA ILE A 50 -16.29 -9.95 4.73
C ILE A 50 -16.72 -11.09 3.80
N SER A 51 -15.75 -11.89 3.33
CA SER A 51 -16.05 -13.01 2.44
C SER A 51 -15.03 -14.11 2.57
N LEU A 52 -15.48 -15.36 2.57
CA LEU A 52 -14.65 -16.47 2.13
C LEU A 52 -14.34 -16.32 0.65
N VAL A 53 -13.20 -16.82 0.22
CA VAL A 53 -12.76 -16.79 -1.18
C VAL A 53 -12.32 -18.17 -1.60
N ASN A 54 -12.76 -18.59 -2.79
CA ASN A 54 -12.29 -19.85 -3.38
C ASN A 54 -10.88 -19.64 -3.97
N PRO A 55 -9.83 -20.26 -3.38
CA PRO A 55 -8.46 -20.09 -3.85
C PRO A 55 -8.14 -20.85 -5.13
N GLU A 56 -9.06 -21.67 -5.64
CA GLU A 56 -8.87 -22.61 -6.78
C GLU A 56 -7.65 -23.55 -6.61
N SER A 57 -7.23 -23.76 -5.38
CA SER A 57 -6.09 -24.58 -4.99
C SER A 57 -6.28 -25.13 -3.58
N ASP A 58 -5.43 -26.07 -3.19
CA ASP A 58 -5.52 -26.72 -1.88
C ASP A 58 -5.18 -25.76 -0.74
N ILE A 59 -5.86 -25.97 0.40
CA ILE A 59 -5.54 -25.33 1.68
C ILE A 59 -4.68 -26.29 2.49
N THR A 60 -3.51 -25.84 2.96
CA THR A 60 -2.61 -26.69 3.74
C THR A 60 -3.26 -27.15 5.04
N PRO A 61 -2.96 -28.38 5.54
CA PRO A 61 -3.51 -28.89 6.80
C PRO A 61 -3.23 -27.96 7.99
N PHE A 62 -2.07 -27.29 7.97
CA PHE A 62 -1.71 -26.32 9.01
C PHE A 62 -2.70 -25.15 9.04
N VAL A 63 -2.98 -24.54 7.88
CA VAL A 63 -3.92 -23.41 7.77
C VAL A 63 -5.34 -23.85 8.13
N GLN A 64 -5.79 -25.02 7.66
CA GLN A 64 -7.11 -25.54 8.05
C GLN A 64 -7.27 -25.69 9.57
N LYS A 65 -6.21 -26.17 10.24
CA LYS A 65 -6.20 -26.31 11.72
C LYS A 65 -6.19 -24.94 12.40
N LEU A 66 -5.47 -23.97 11.86
CA LEU A 66 -5.30 -22.63 12.42
C LEU A 66 -6.58 -21.80 12.28
N THR A 67 -7.08 -21.66 11.05
CA THR A 67 -8.19 -20.76 10.69
C THR A 67 -9.56 -21.41 10.84
N LYS A 68 -9.62 -22.75 10.96
CA LYS A 68 -10.84 -23.57 10.89
C LYS A 68 -11.57 -23.45 9.53
N ILE A 69 -10.92 -22.92 8.51
CA ILE A 69 -11.46 -22.86 7.14
C ILE A 69 -11.12 -24.16 6.41
N SER A 70 -12.14 -24.92 6.04
CA SER A 70 -11.98 -26.18 5.33
C SER A 70 -12.14 -25.99 3.80
N PRO A 71 -11.57 -26.88 2.98
CA PRO A 71 -11.78 -26.88 1.52
C PRO A 71 -13.26 -26.88 1.13
N LYS A 72 -14.11 -27.54 1.91
CA LYS A 72 -15.56 -27.58 1.68
C LYS A 72 -16.20 -26.19 1.82
N MET A 73 -15.75 -25.39 2.78
CA MET A 73 -16.30 -24.04 3.01
C MET A 73 -15.98 -23.09 1.85
N VAL A 74 -14.77 -23.15 1.29
CA VAL A 74 -14.35 -22.26 0.21
C VAL A 74 -14.76 -22.74 -1.18
N LYS A 75 -15.19 -24.01 -1.33
CA LYS A 75 -15.55 -24.58 -2.62
C LYS A 75 -16.68 -23.81 -3.32
N THR A 76 -17.65 -23.34 -2.58
CA THR A 76 -18.81 -22.58 -3.07
C THR A 76 -18.68 -21.07 -2.85
N ALA A 77 -17.56 -20.62 -2.28
CA ALA A 77 -17.28 -19.20 -2.12
C ALA A 77 -16.93 -18.56 -3.47
N PRO A 78 -17.13 -17.24 -3.61
CA PRO A 78 -16.74 -16.54 -4.82
C PRO A 78 -15.22 -16.60 -5.02
N LYS A 79 -14.79 -16.63 -6.28
CA LYS A 79 -13.39 -16.48 -6.65
C LYS A 79 -12.96 -15.02 -6.51
N PHE A 80 -11.65 -14.75 -6.44
CA PHE A 80 -11.17 -13.38 -6.22
C PHE A 80 -11.65 -12.41 -7.31
N HIS A 81 -11.69 -12.80 -8.57
CA HIS A 81 -12.16 -11.95 -9.66
C HIS A 81 -13.62 -11.51 -9.52
N GLU A 82 -14.46 -12.29 -8.84
CA GLU A 82 -15.87 -11.97 -8.61
C GLU A 82 -16.03 -10.91 -7.52
N ILE A 83 -15.08 -10.81 -6.57
CA ILE A 83 -15.08 -9.84 -5.47
C ILE A 83 -14.15 -8.65 -5.70
N ALA A 84 -13.27 -8.71 -6.70
CA ALA A 84 -12.23 -7.71 -6.95
C ALA A 84 -12.79 -6.29 -7.06
N LYS A 85 -13.93 -6.12 -7.75
CA LYS A 85 -14.60 -4.82 -7.87
C LYS A 85 -14.99 -4.27 -6.49
N ARG A 86 -15.56 -5.11 -5.62
CA ARG A 86 -15.97 -4.72 -4.27
C ARG A 86 -14.76 -4.32 -3.40
N VAL A 87 -13.65 -5.03 -3.54
CA VAL A 87 -12.40 -4.68 -2.85
C VAL A 87 -11.90 -3.30 -3.28
N VAL A 88 -11.94 -2.97 -4.58
CA VAL A 88 -11.59 -1.63 -5.07
C VAL A 88 -12.53 -0.57 -4.49
N GLU A 89 -13.85 -0.77 -4.57
CA GLU A 89 -14.86 0.19 -4.10
C GLU A 89 -14.71 0.53 -2.60
N ILE A 90 -14.51 -0.49 -1.75
CA ILE A 90 -14.40 -0.27 -0.30
C ILE A 90 -13.07 0.38 0.08
N THR A 91 -12.01 0.15 -0.71
CA THR A 91 -10.68 0.73 -0.45
C THR A 91 -10.44 2.06 -1.18
N GLU A 92 -11.37 2.49 -2.02
CA GLU A 92 -11.23 3.74 -2.79
C GLU A 92 -11.16 4.96 -1.87
N ASN A 93 -10.17 5.84 -2.12
CA ASN A 93 -9.89 7.07 -1.38
C ASN A 93 -9.59 6.85 0.11
N THR A 94 -9.06 5.69 0.48
CA THR A 94 -8.68 5.35 1.86
C THR A 94 -7.18 5.10 2.00
N THR A 95 -6.71 5.05 3.25
CA THR A 95 -5.45 4.40 3.61
C THR A 95 -5.75 3.00 4.10
N LEU A 96 -5.07 2.00 3.54
CA LEU A 96 -5.20 0.60 3.94
C LEU A 96 -4.43 0.36 5.24
N VAL A 97 -5.12 -0.06 6.29
CA VAL A 97 -4.55 -0.28 7.62
C VAL A 97 -4.57 -1.77 7.94
N GLY A 98 -3.47 -2.30 8.47
CA GLY A 98 -3.40 -3.68 8.92
C GLY A 98 -2.42 -3.86 10.09
N HIS A 99 -2.41 -5.03 10.66
CA HIS A 99 -1.43 -5.43 11.65
C HIS A 99 -0.41 -6.36 11.02
N ASN A 100 0.78 -5.85 10.63
CA ASN A 100 1.70 -6.41 9.67
C ASN A 100 1.17 -6.35 8.23
N ILE A 101 0.72 -5.16 7.83
CA ILE A 101 0.03 -4.87 6.57
C ILE A 101 0.76 -5.35 5.30
N ASP A 102 2.07 -5.51 5.36
CA ASP A 102 2.87 -5.94 4.21
C ASP A 102 2.40 -7.30 3.65
N PHE A 103 1.92 -8.20 4.51
CA PHE A 103 1.35 -9.48 4.08
C PHE A 103 0.06 -9.28 3.30
N ASP A 104 -0.92 -8.58 3.88
CA ASP A 104 -2.25 -8.37 3.28
C ASP A 104 -2.15 -7.58 1.97
N TYR A 105 -1.35 -6.53 1.96
CA TYR A 105 -1.13 -5.71 0.78
C TYR A 105 -0.44 -6.51 -0.33
N ARG A 106 0.54 -7.36 0.01
CA ARG A 106 1.19 -8.27 -0.95
C ARG A 106 0.18 -9.25 -1.55
N MET A 107 -0.69 -9.83 -0.71
CA MET A 107 -1.74 -10.74 -1.17
C MET A 107 -2.71 -10.07 -2.14
N LEU A 108 -3.21 -8.87 -1.82
CA LEU A 108 -4.06 -8.10 -2.74
C LEU A 108 -3.34 -7.81 -4.07
N ARG A 109 -2.11 -7.31 -4.01
CA ARG A 109 -1.32 -7.03 -5.22
C ARG A 109 -1.10 -8.26 -6.08
N GLN A 110 -0.90 -9.42 -5.46
CA GLN A 110 -0.71 -10.69 -6.17
C GLN A 110 -2.00 -11.13 -6.87
N GLU A 111 -3.14 -11.05 -6.20
CA GLU A 111 -4.44 -11.41 -6.79
C GLU A 111 -4.83 -10.44 -7.92
N PHE A 112 -4.69 -9.13 -7.72
CA PHE A 112 -4.94 -8.16 -8.80
C PHE A 112 -3.99 -8.33 -9.98
N LYS A 113 -2.71 -8.66 -9.74
CA LYS A 113 -1.76 -8.96 -10.81
C LYS A 113 -2.16 -10.18 -11.63
N ARG A 114 -2.72 -11.23 -11.02
CA ARG A 114 -3.27 -12.40 -11.73
C ARG A 114 -4.40 -12.02 -12.66
N LEU A 115 -5.17 -10.98 -12.32
CA LEU A 115 -6.23 -10.42 -13.15
C LEU A 115 -5.72 -9.39 -14.19
N GLY A 116 -4.42 -9.11 -14.25
CA GLY A 116 -3.83 -8.14 -15.17
C GLY A 116 -3.86 -6.69 -14.67
N TYR A 117 -4.21 -6.44 -13.40
CA TYR A 117 -4.29 -5.09 -12.84
C TYR A 117 -3.16 -4.78 -11.87
N ILE A 118 -2.84 -3.49 -11.75
CA ILE A 118 -1.90 -2.97 -10.75
C ILE A 118 -2.72 -2.37 -9.61
N PHE A 119 -2.64 -2.96 -8.41
CA PHE A 119 -3.29 -2.42 -7.22
C PHE A 119 -2.30 -1.56 -6.43
N LYS A 120 -2.57 -0.26 -6.34
CA LYS A 120 -1.78 0.71 -5.57
C LYS A 120 -2.66 1.43 -4.57
N ILE A 121 -2.27 1.43 -3.31
CA ILE A 121 -2.92 2.14 -2.21
C ILE A 121 -1.88 2.50 -1.15
N ASN A 122 -2.07 3.61 -0.44
CA ASN A 122 -1.26 3.94 0.72
C ASN A 122 -1.57 2.97 1.86
N THR A 123 -0.53 2.51 2.56
CA THR A 123 -0.67 1.56 3.66
C THR A 123 -0.26 2.19 4.99
N LEU A 124 -0.77 1.64 6.10
CA LEU A 124 -0.41 2.01 7.46
C LEU A 124 -0.36 0.75 8.33
N ASP A 125 0.80 0.48 8.92
CA ASP A 125 0.98 -0.65 9.81
C ASP A 125 0.78 -0.25 11.27
N THR A 126 -0.06 -0.98 11.98
CA THR A 126 -0.31 -0.72 13.40
C THR A 126 0.84 -1.16 14.31
N ILE A 127 1.75 -2.05 13.87
CA ILE A 127 2.90 -2.50 14.69
C ILE A 127 3.88 -1.36 14.98
N PRO A 128 4.41 -0.63 13.97
CA PRO A 128 5.28 0.51 14.23
C PRO A 128 4.62 1.61 15.06
N LEU A 129 3.33 1.87 14.83
CA LEU A 129 2.56 2.83 15.62
C LEU A 129 2.43 2.38 17.08
N ALA A 130 2.09 1.12 17.30
CA ALA A 130 1.99 0.57 18.65
C ALA A 130 3.35 0.62 19.39
N LYS A 131 4.46 0.37 18.71
CA LYS A 131 5.80 0.49 19.30
C LYS A 131 6.12 1.92 19.74
N LYS A 132 5.65 2.94 19.01
CA LYS A 132 5.86 4.36 19.38
C LYS A 132 4.89 4.81 20.48
N LEU A 133 3.63 4.37 20.45
CA LEU A 133 2.54 4.86 21.32
C LEU A 133 2.31 4.03 22.58
N ILE A 134 2.78 2.78 22.59
CA ILE A 134 2.66 1.82 23.69
C ILE A 134 4.01 1.08 23.84
N PRO A 135 5.10 1.80 24.14
CA PRO A 135 6.45 1.21 24.20
C PRO A 135 6.60 0.17 25.33
N GLU A 136 5.73 0.23 26.32
CA GLU A 136 5.70 -0.69 27.47
C GLU A 136 5.08 -2.07 27.15
N ALA A 137 4.53 -2.28 25.97
CA ALA A 137 3.91 -3.55 25.62
C ALA A 137 4.95 -4.69 25.53
N GLN A 138 4.67 -5.80 26.19
CA GLN A 138 5.56 -6.97 26.21
C GLN A 138 5.61 -7.71 24.86
N SER A 139 4.59 -7.55 24.04
CA SER A 139 4.50 -8.17 22.72
C SER A 139 3.64 -7.34 21.79
N TYR A 140 4.06 -7.28 20.52
CA TYR A 140 3.33 -6.60 19.46
C TYR A 140 2.64 -7.58 18.49
N SER A 141 2.51 -8.86 18.81
CA SER A 141 1.61 -9.75 18.07
C SER A 141 0.16 -9.38 18.39
N LEU A 142 -0.73 -9.37 17.39
CA LEU A 142 -2.12 -8.87 17.55
C LEU A 142 -2.79 -9.46 18.81
N GLY A 143 -2.88 -10.79 18.89
CA GLY A 143 -3.60 -11.44 19.97
C GLY A 143 -3.07 -11.12 21.38
N LYS A 144 -1.73 -11.03 21.54
CA LYS A 144 -1.13 -10.66 22.85
C LYS A 144 -1.32 -9.18 23.15
N LEU A 145 -1.13 -8.32 22.14
CA LEU A 145 -1.24 -6.87 22.31
C LEU A 145 -2.67 -6.47 22.68
N VAL A 146 -3.67 -6.88 21.90
CA VAL A 146 -5.07 -6.53 22.15
C VAL A 146 -5.56 -7.08 23.50
N LYS A 147 -5.12 -8.31 23.87
CA LYS A 147 -5.43 -8.88 25.19
C LYS A 147 -4.86 -8.03 26.33
N SER A 148 -3.60 -7.56 26.21
CA SER A 148 -2.98 -6.71 27.24
C SER A 148 -3.66 -5.34 27.37
N LEU A 149 -4.33 -4.89 26.32
CA LEU A 149 -5.04 -3.60 26.26
C LEU A 149 -6.53 -3.73 26.61
N GLY A 150 -7.01 -4.94 26.91
CA GLY A 150 -8.44 -5.19 27.19
C GLY A 150 -9.35 -5.08 25.95
N ILE A 151 -8.78 -5.16 24.75
CA ILE A 151 -9.54 -5.16 23.50
C ILE A 151 -10.02 -6.60 23.23
N PRO A 152 -11.34 -6.80 23.00
CA PRO A 152 -11.89 -8.11 22.68
C PRO A 152 -11.31 -8.66 21.37
N LEU A 153 -10.94 -9.94 21.37
CA LEU A 153 -10.57 -10.69 20.17
C LEU A 153 -11.48 -11.89 20.07
N VAL A 154 -12.43 -11.83 19.18
CA VAL A 154 -13.40 -12.90 18.90
C VAL A 154 -12.96 -13.59 17.61
N ASP A 155 -13.02 -14.91 17.58
CA ASP A 155 -12.66 -15.73 16.42
C ASP A 155 -11.23 -15.43 15.89
N GLN A 156 -10.23 -15.52 16.77
CA GLN A 156 -8.82 -15.40 16.40
C GLN A 156 -8.48 -16.36 15.24
N HIS A 157 -7.66 -15.90 14.29
CA HIS A 157 -7.35 -16.58 13.03
C HIS A 157 -8.56 -16.73 12.09
N ARG A 158 -9.47 -15.76 12.17
CA ARG A 158 -10.50 -15.50 11.18
C ARG A 158 -10.38 -14.04 10.78
N ALA A 159 -10.32 -13.78 9.49
CA ALA A 159 -10.09 -12.42 8.98
C ALA A 159 -11.02 -11.38 9.59
N SER A 160 -12.30 -11.70 9.80
CA SER A 160 -13.26 -10.79 10.41
C SER A 160 -12.93 -10.42 11.86
N GLY A 161 -12.49 -11.40 12.67
CA GLY A 161 -12.12 -11.19 14.06
C GLY A 161 -10.82 -10.38 14.19
N ASP A 162 -9.81 -10.74 13.43
CA ASP A 162 -8.49 -10.10 13.45
C ASP A 162 -8.55 -8.68 12.86
N ALA A 163 -9.29 -8.44 11.76
CA ALA A 163 -9.54 -7.10 11.23
C ALA A 163 -10.31 -6.21 12.21
N LYS A 164 -11.32 -6.76 12.92
CA LYS A 164 -12.07 -6.00 13.92
C LYS A 164 -11.19 -5.62 15.11
N ALA A 165 -10.41 -6.54 15.63
CA ALA A 165 -9.45 -6.27 16.71
C ALA A 165 -8.38 -5.26 16.28
N THR A 166 -7.89 -5.35 15.04
CA THR A 166 -6.97 -4.38 14.44
C THR A 166 -7.60 -2.98 14.34
N LEU A 167 -8.87 -2.89 13.96
CA LEU A 167 -9.60 -1.63 13.94
C LEU A 167 -9.72 -1.01 15.35
N ASP A 168 -10.07 -1.81 16.35
CA ASP A 168 -10.24 -1.32 17.71
C ASP A 168 -8.86 -0.93 18.33
N LEU A 169 -7.80 -1.65 18.01
CA LEU A 169 -6.42 -1.25 18.30
C LEU A 169 -6.09 0.09 17.61
N PHE A 170 -6.39 0.23 16.33
CA PHE A 170 -6.11 1.44 15.57
C PHE A 170 -6.84 2.66 16.14
N LYS A 171 -8.11 2.52 16.55
CA LYS A 171 -8.87 3.56 17.26
C LYS A 171 -8.15 4.00 18.55
N LEU A 172 -7.67 3.04 19.34
CA LEU A 172 -6.91 3.33 20.56
C LEU A 172 -5.60 4.09 20.26
N LEU A 173 -4.88 3.68 19.21
CA LEU A 173 -3.66 4.35 18.78
C LEU A 173 -3.94 5.78 18.32
N MET A 174 -5.02 6.03 17.58
CA MET A 174 -5.46 7.38 17.18
C MET A 174 -5.79 8.26 18.39
N ILE A 175 -6.43 7.71 19.42
CA ILE A 175 -6.74 8.44 20.67
C ILE A 175 -5.44 8.78 21.43
N LYS A 176 -4.45 7.88 21.45
CA LYS A 176 -3.15 8.12 22.09
C LYS A 176 -2.30 9.14 21.33
N ASP A 177 -2.41 9.20 20.00
CA ASP A 177 -1.75 10.18 19.14
C ASP A 177 -2.58 11.46 19.02
N LYS A 178 -2.71 12.19 20.15
CA LYS A 178 -3.61 13.34 20.31
C LYS A 178 -3.47 14.41 19.23
N ASP A 179 -2.25 14.63 18.77
CA ASP A 179 -1.94 15.67 17.78
C ASP A 179 -1.83 15.08 16.35
N SER A 180 -2.07 13.78 16.21
CA SER A 180 -1.91 13.03 14.95
C SER A 180 -0.50 13.15 14.32
N GLU A 181 0.49 13.54 15.10
CA GLU A 181 1.86 13.77 14.63
C GLU A 181 2.56 12.47 14.27
N ILE A 182 2.40 11.42 15.09
CA ILE A 182 3.07 10.13 14.89
C ILE A 182 2.53 9.42 13.67
N ILE A 183 1.21 9.43 13.49
CA ILE A 183 0.55 8.86 12.31
C ILE A 183 0.95 9.64 11.05
N GLN A 184 0.99 10.97 11.14
CA GLN A 184 1.40 11.82 10.02
C GLN A 184 2.88 11.62 9.66
N GLN A 185 3.78 11.61 10.64
CA GLN A 185 5.20 11.33 10.43
C GLN A 185 5.42 9.95 9.79
N HIS A 186 4.69 8.93 10.25
CA HIS A 186 4.78 7.60 9.67
C HIS A 186 4.35 7.58 8.20
N HIS A 187 3.29 8.30 7.83
CA HIS A 187 2.89 8.47 6.43
C HIS A 187 3.96 9.18 5.60
N GLU A 188 4.58 10.23 6.14
CA GLU A 188 5.65 10.96 5.46
C GLU A 188 6.90 10.10 5.26
N GLU A 189 7.29 9.31 6.28
CA GLU A 189 8.41 8.36 6.20
C GLU A 189 8.16 7.26 5.16
N LEU A 190 6.96 6.69 5.11
CA LEU A 190 6.58 5.69 4.13
C LEU A 190 6.57 6.25 2.71
N ASN A 191 6.02 7.44 2.52
CA ASN A 191 6.02 8.11 1.23
C ASN A 191 7.44 8.44 0.77
N ALA A 192 8.29 8.94 1.67
CA ALA A 192 9.70 9.19 1.38
C ALA A 192 10.45 7.91 1.01
N LYS A 193 10.27 6.81 1.76
CA LYS A 193 10.88 5.51 1.46
C LYS A 193 10.41 4.95 0.12
N THR A 194 9.13 5.03 -0.17
CA THR A 194 8.55 4.60 -1.44
C THR A 194 9.11 5.42 -2.60
N TYR A 195 9.20 6.74 -2.43
CA TYR A 195 9.80 7.63 -3.42
C TYR A 195 11.28 7.30 -3.68
N LEU A 196 12.09 7.12 -2.63
CA LEU A 196 13.50 6.75 -2.76
C LEU A 196 13.70 5.42 -3.48
N ASN A 197 12.86 4.41 -3.17
CA ASN A 197 12.89 3.13 -3.87
C ASN A 197 12.50 3.28 -5.35
N LYS A 198 11.49 4.09 -5.66
CA LYS A 198 11.10 4.41 -7.05
C LYS A 198 12.26 5.06 -7.79
N VAL A 199 12.87 6.09 -7.21
CA VAL A 199 14.03 6.79 -7.80
C VAL A 199 15.19 5.82 -8.04
N ARG A 200 15.52 5.00 -7.05
CA ARG A 200 16.59 3.99 -7.18
C ARG A 200 16.31 3.04 -8.36
N ASN A 201 15.10 2.47 -8.44
CA ASN A 201 14.75 1.53 -9.51
C ASN A 201 14.77 2.18 -10.89
N LEU A 202 14.42 3.46 -11.00
CA LEU A 202 14.43 4.21 -12.25
C LEU A 202 15.83 4.63 -12.70
N THR A 203 16.78 4.77 -11.76
CA THR A 203 18.10 5.38 -12.08
C THR A 203 19.30 4.44 -11.95
N GLN A 204 19.13 3.25 -11.35
CA GLN A 204 20.27 2.35 -11.05
C GLN A 204 21.01 1.85 -12.31
N ASP A 205 20.28 1.67 -13.41
CA ASP A 205 20.81 1.10 -14.66
C ASP A 205 21.12 2.17 -15.72
N LEU A 206 21.03 3.46 -15.36
CA LEU A 206 21.35 4.56 -16.27
C LEU A 206 22.88 4.74 -16.37
N PRO A 207 23.44 4.74 -17.58
CA PRO A 207 24.88 4.96 -17.78
C PRO A 207 25.26 6.43 -17.56
N SER A 208 26.52 6.66 -17.18
CA SER A 208 27.10 8.01 -17.11
C SER A 208 27.70 8.39 -18.48
N GLU A 209 26.83 8.38 -19.48
CA GLU A 209 27.16 8.65 -20.87
C GLU A 209 26.25 9.72 -21.46
N ARG A 210 26.66 10.32 -22.56
CA ARG A 210 25.92 11.33 -23.31
C ARG A 210 24.76 10.70 -24.09
N GLY A 211 23.58 11.32 -24.02
CA GLY A 211 22.42 10.80 -24.74
C GLY A 211 21.15 11.63 -24.57
N ILE A 212 20.08 11.13 -25.17
CA ILE A 212 18.72 11.64 -24.96
C ILE A 212 18.05 10.75 -23.91
N ILE A 213 17.45 11.36 -22.91
CA ILE A 213 16.70 10.67 -21.86
C ILE A 213 15.19 10.95 -22.03
N TYR A 214 14.37 9.91 -21.90
CA TYR A 214 12.93 9.96 -22.03
C TYR A 214 12.28 9.49 -20.74
N PHE A 215 11.37 10.29 -20.20
CA PHE A 215 10.56 9.96 -19.04
C PHE A 215 9.14 9.60 -19.49
N GLN A 216 8.66 8.42 -19.12
CA GLN A 216 7.35 7.92 -19.53
C GLN A 216 6.46 7.70 -18.31
N ASN A 217 5.16 7.96 -18.47
CA ASN A 217 4.16 7.65 -17.46
C ASN A 217 3.70 6.18 -17.53
N ALA A 218 2.72 5.81 -16.70
CA ALA A 218 2.19 4.45 -16.63
C ALA A 218 1.55 3.95 -17.94
N GLU A 219 1.04 4.87 -18.78
CA GLU A 219 0.47 4.57 -20.10
C GLU A 219 1.53 4.45 -21.20
N GLY A 220 2.82 4.59 -20.87
CA GLY A 220 3.91 4.59 -21.84
C GLY A 220 4.07 5.89 -22.66
N LYS A 221 3.33 6.94 -22.29
CA LYS A 221 3.44 8.24 -22.94
C LYS A 221 4.67 8.98 -22.44
N ILE A 222 5.47 9.55 -23.37
CA ILE A 222 6.59 10.43 -23.03
C ILE A 222 6.02 11.73 -22.43
N ILE A 223 6.35 11.99 -21.17
CA ILE A 223 5.95 13.19 -20.43
C ILE A 223 7.05 14.25 -20.40
N PHE A 224 8.31 13.82 -20.61
CA PHE A 224 9.45 14.72 -20.73
C PHE A 224 10.60 14.00 -21.44
N PHE A 225 11.42 14.72 -22.19
CA PHE A 225 12.70 14.27 -22.70
C PHE A 225 13.68 15.43 -22.75
N ASP A 226 14.97 15.11 -22.68
CA ASP A 226 16.04 16.11 -22.79
C ASP A 226 17.33 15.44 -23.23
N PHE A 227 18.24 16.25 -23.81
CA PHE A 227 19.60 15.85 -24.10
C PHE A 227 20.50 16.18 -22.92
N THR A 228 21.42 15.28 -22.60
CA THR A 228 22.36 15.46 -21.48
C THR A 228 23.71 14.82 -21.77
N ASP A 229 24.77 15.40 -21.19
CA ASP A 229 26.13 14.83 -21.25
C ASP A 229 26.31 13.65 -20.29
N ASP A 230 25.41 13.44 -19.33
CA ASP A 230 25.45 12.34 -18.35
C ASP A 230 24.02 12.00 -17.94
N LEU A 231 23.50 10.89 -18.48
CA LEU A 231 22.14 10.41 -18.24
C LEU A 231 21.86 10.12 -16.76
N SER A 232 22.80 9.44 -16.09
CA SER A 232 22.67 9.09 -14.67
C SER A 232 22.64 10.33 -13.77
N LYS A 233 23.56 11.27 -14.00
CA LYS A 233 23.66 12.53 -13.25
C LYS A 233 22.43 13.41 -13.47
N PHE A 234 21.97 13.54 -14.70
CA PHE A 234 20.78 14.32 -15.03
C PHE A 234 19.54 13.79 -14.31
N ALA A 235 19.28 12.48 -14.39
CA ALA A 235 18.15 11.86 -13.71
C ALA A 235 18.19 12.07 -12.19
N LYS A 236 19.36 11.87 -11.56
CA LYS A 236 19.54 12.11 -10.11
C LYS A 236 19.28 13.56 -9.74
N ILE A 237 19.78 14.53 -10.51
CA ILE A 237 19.51 15.96 -10.27
C ILE A 237 18.01 16.26 -10.38
N LEU A 238 17.33 15.73 -11.41
CA LEU A 238 15.90 15.90 -11.60
C LEU A 238 15.12 15.39 -10.38
N PHE A 239 15.39 14.16 -9.93
CA PHE A 239 14.66 13.56 -8.78
C PHE A 239 14.95 14.20 -7.44
N HIS A 240 16.12 14.84 -7.24
CA HIS A 240 16.45 15.55 -6.01
C HIS A 240 16.06 17.04 -6.04
N SER A 241 15.60 17.54 -7.18
CA SER A 241 15.22 18.93 -7.32
C SER A 241 13.90 19.25 -6.62
N LYS A 242 13.88 20.33 -5.85
CA LYS A 242 12.64 20.88 -5.24
C LYS A 242 11.90 21.87 -6.15
N SER A 243 12.33 22.01 -7.41
CA SER A 243 11.71 22.91 -8.35
C SER A 243 10.32 22.45 -8.76
N LYS A 244 9.35 23.35 -8.78
CA LYS A 244 7.97 23.09 -9.26
C LYS A 244 7.95 22.55 -10.70
N LYS A 245 8.95 22.92 -11.52
CA LYS A 245 9.08 22.43 -12.91
C LYS A 245 9.18 20.90 -12.95
N TRP A 246 9.93 20.30 -12.02
CA TRP A 246 10.19 18.87 -12.00
C TRP A 246 9.16 18.07 -11.19
N ALA A 247 8.40 18.73 -10.31
CA ALA A 247 7.46 18.06 -9.40
C ALA A 247 6.47 17.15 -10.12
N LYS A 248 5.88 17.63 -11.24
CA LYS A 248 4.95 16.86 -12.04
C LYS A 248 5.60 15.63 -12.68
N ILE A 249 6.81 15.79 -13.21
CA ILE A 249 7.56 14.68 -13.82
C ILE A 249 7.94 13.64 -12.76
N GLN A 250 8.41 14.07 -11.59
CA GLN A 250 8.75 13.20 -10.46
C GLN A 250 7.55 12.36 -9.99
N GLU A 251 6.35 12.92 -10.03
CA GLU A 251 5.11 12.25 -9.65
C GLU A 251 4.66 11.22 -10.71
N GLU A 252 4.60 11.64 -11.97
CA GLU A 252 3.97 10.87 -13.06
C GLU A 252 4.89 9.82 -13.70
N VAL A 253 6.23 9.97 -13.62
CA VAL A 253 7.16 9.05 -14.28
C VAL A 253 7.10 7.65 -13.69
N GLU A 254 7.01 6.63 -14.55
CA GLU A 254 7.04 5.21 -14.18
C GLU A 254 8.15 4.44 -14.89
N GLN A 255 8.70 4.99 -16.00
CA GLN A 255 9.79 4.38 -16.75
C GLN A 255 10.74 5.46 -17.31
N ILE A 256 12.01 5.09 -17.44
CA ILE A 256 13.04 5.91 -18.10
C ILE A 256 13.66 5.07 -19.22
N HIS A 257 13.69 5.65 -20.41
CA HIS A 257 14.42 5.13 -21.56
C HIS A 257 15.49 6.12 -22.00
N TYR A 258 16.48 5.66 -22.75
CA TYR A 258 17.51 6.54 -23.28
C TYR A 258 18.07 6.02 -24.58
N ASP A 259 18.59 6.96 -25.41
CA ASP A 259 19.36 6.70 -26.60
C ASP A 259 20.74 7.32 -26.44
N LEU A 260 21.79 6.51 -26.59
CA LEU A 260 23.16 7.01 -26.56
C LEU A 260 23.49 7.75 -27.87
N THR A 261 23.99 8.96 -27.73
CA THR A 261 24.36 9.79 -28.89
C THR A 261 25.83 10.13 -28.85
N GLY A 262 26.58 9.75 -29.91
CA GLY A 262 28.03 9.99 -29.99
C GLY A 262 28.43 11.45 -30.17
N ASN A 263 27.49 12.34 -30.53
CA ASN A 263 27.73 13.79 -30.68
C ASN A 263 26.44 14.61 -30.65
N ASP A 264 26.62 15.95 -30.48
CA ASP A 264 25.51 16.92 -30.34
C ASP A 264 24.67 17.07 -31.62
N ILE A 265 25.23 16.76 -32.78
CA ILE A 265 24.54 16.91 -34.08
C ILE A 265 23.50 15.82 -34.25
N LEU A 266 23.84 14.57 -33.90
CA LEU A 266 22.89 13.45 -33.92
C LEU A 266 21.73 13.66 -32.94
N ALA A 267 22.00 14.18 -31.74
CA ALA A 267 20.98 14.47 -30.75
C ALA A 267 19.95 15.54 -31.17
N LYS A 268 20.33 16.45 -32.06
CA LYS A 268 19.45 17.50 -32.60
C LYS A 268 18.65 17.05 -33.82
N LEU A 269 19.02 15.94 -34.44
CA LEU A 269 18.40 15.38 -35.64
C LEU A 269 17.43 14.23 -35.32
N MET A 270 17.50 13.65 -34.12
CA MET A 270 16.58 12.64 -33.60
C MET A 270 15.43 13.32 -32.83
#